data_4d2075661b28b3679b14e0582a43a1ca
#
_entry.id   4d2075661b28b3679b14e0582a43a1ca
#
_cell.length_a   1.000
_cell.length_b   1.000
_cell.length_c   1.000
_cell.angle_alpha   90.00
_cell.angle_beta   90.00
_cell.angle_gamma   90.00
#
_symmetry.space_group_name_H-M   'P 1'
#
loop_
_entity.id
_entity.type
_entity.pdbx_description
1 polymer ?
#
loop_
_entity_poly.entity_id
_entity_poly.type
_entity_poly.pdbx_seq_one_letter_code
_entity_poly.pdbx_strand_id
1 'polypeptide(L)' 'MKGDWVEIVIDAGGNTMNYEVKATRAGRRVEVVNRRGLIEVSEVTRNGVPVRTARFMASRVIALVECPFTAQ' A
#
# COMPACT_ATOMS: atom_id res chain seq x y z
N MET A 1 -16.54 8.46 1.97
CA MET A 1 -16.32 7.30 1.10
C MET A 1 -15.04 6.60 1.48
N LYS A 2 -15.10 5.32 1.70
CA LYS A 2 -13.91 4.56 2.02
C LYS A 2 -13.45 3.79 0.80
N GLY A 3 -12.17 3.76 0.57
CA GLY A 3 -11.58 2.94 -0.45
C GLY A 3 -10.63 1.94 0.18
N ASP A 4 -9.92 1.21 -0.66
CA ASP A 4 -8.85 0.34 -0.20
C ASP A 4 -7.78 1.16 0.47
N TRP A 5 -7.14 0.58 1.47
CA TRP A 5 -5.93 1.19 2.01
C TRP A 5 -5.00 0.12 2.55
N VAL A 6 -3.73 0.46 2.61
CA VAL A 6 -2.68 -0.44 3.08
C VAL A 6 -1.83 0.34 4.07
N GLU A 7 -1.57 -0.27 5.20
CA GLU A 7 -0.70 0.29 6.22
C GLU A 7 0.59 -0.50 6.23
N ILE A 8 1.73 0.20 6.20
CA ILE A 8 3.03 -0.43 6.21
C ILE A 8 3.84 0.12 7.38
N VAL A 9 4.39 -0.79 8.18
CA VAL A 9 5.27 -0.44 9.29
C VAL A 9 6.67 -0.88 8.90
N ILE A 10 7.62 0.05 8.93
CA ILE A 10 8.99 -0.25 8.55
C ILE A 10 9.94 -0.02 9.71
N ASP A 11 11.07 -0.69 9.64
CA ASP A 11 12.20 -0.49 10.55
C ASP A 11 13.04 0.65 9.99
N ALA A 12 13.11 1.74 10.73
CA ALA A 12 13.82 2.94 10.30
C ALA A 12 15.17 3.11 11.04
N GLY A 13 15.72 2.01 11.58
CA GLY A 13 17.03 2.03 12.20
C GLY A 13 17.00 2.56 13.63
N GLY A 14 16.32 1.85 14.51
CA GLY A 14 16.22 2.24 15.92
C GLY A 14 14.81 2.63 16.33
N ASN A 15 13.96 2.88 15.38
CA ASN A 15 12.53 3.14 15.62
C ASN A 15 11.74 2.62 14.43
N THR A 16 10.43 2.69 14.52
CA THR A 16 9.57 2.28 13.42
C THR A 16 8.86 3.49 12.84
N MET A 17 8.50 3.39 11.57
CA MET A 17 7.70 4.40 10.90
C MET A 17 6.51 3.74 10.22
N ASN A 18 5.39 4.42 10.25
CA ASN A 18 4.16 3.92 9.64
C ASN A 18 3.86 4.75 8.41
N TYR A 19 3.47 4.06 7.35
CA TYR A 19 3.03 4.69 6.12
C TYR A 19 1.66 4.14 5.75
N GLU A 20 0.84 4.97 5.16
CA GLU A 20 -0.46 4.55 4.65
C GLU A 20 -0.59 4.94 3.19
N VAL A 21 -1.08 4.01 2.39
CA VAL A 21 -1.43 4.28 1.01
C VAL A 21 -2.93 4.03 0.88
N LYS A 22 -3.67 5.07 0.55
CA LYS A 22 -5.12 5.02 0.48
C LYS A 22 -5.59 5.35 -0.92
N ALA A 23 -6.65 4.70 -1.33
CA ALA A 23 -7.34 5.10 -2.56
C ALA A 23 -7.97 6.46 -2.33
N THR A 24 -7.69 7.39 -3.23
CA THR A 24 -8.11 8.78 -3.08
C THR A 24 -9.42 9.10 -3.78
N ARG A 25 -9.92 8.17 -4.59
CA ARG A 25 -11.17 8.36 -5.33
C ARG A 25 -11.93 7.06 -5.39
N ALA A 26 -13.24 7.17 -5.61
CA ALA A 26 -14.08 6.01 -5.82
C ALA A 26 -13.62 5.22 -7.04
N GLY A 27 -13.73 3.92 -6.98
CA GLY A 27 -13.34 3.03 -8.06
C GLY A 27 -11.87 2.69 -8.11
N ARG A 28 -11.05 3.29 -7.26
CA ARG A 28 -9.62 2.98 -7.20
C ARG A 28 -9.34 1.89 -6.19
N ARG A 29 -8.28 1.14 -6.44
CA ARG A 29 -7.82 0.07 -5.56
C ARG A 29 -6.39 0.34 -5.15
N VAL A 30 -5.95 -0.33 -4.11
CA VAL A 30 -4.54 -0.37 -3.71
C VAL A 30 -4.06 -1.79 -3.91
N GLU A 31 -3.01 -1.95 -4.69
CA GLU A 31 -2.44 -3.26 -5.00
C GLU A 31 -1.04 -3.37 -4.42
N VAL A 32 -0.72 -4.54 -3.91
CA VAL A 32 0.58 -4.81 -3.31
C VAL A 32 1.26 -5.90 -4.13
N VAL A 33 2.49 -5.63 -4.54
CA VAL A 33 3.31 -6.58 -5.30
C VAL A 33 4.64 -6.73 -4.57
N ASN A 34 5.04 -7.99 -4.35
CA ASN A 34 6.34 -8.30 -3.79
C ASN A 34 7.22 -8.79 -4.93
N ARG A 35 8.28 -8.05 -5.22
CA ARG A 35 9.11 -8.35 -6.38
C ARG A 35 10.56 -8.04 -6.08
N ARG A 36 11.42 -9.05 -6.16
CA ARG A 36 12.87 -8.88 -6.08
C ARG A 36 13.32 -8.08 -4.85
N GLY A 37 12.75 -8.40 -3.71
CA GLY A 37 13.14 -7.74 -2.47
C GLY A 37 12.53 -6.37 -2.29
N LEU A 38 11.60 -5.97 -3.15
CA LEU A 38 10.86 -4.73 -3.01
C LEU A 38 9.39 -5.03 -2.84
N ILE A 39 8.75 -4.25 -1.98
CA ILE A 39 7.30 -4.28 -1.86
C ILE A 39 6.79 -3.00 -2.50
N GLU A 40 5.96 -3.15 -3.53
CA GLU A 40 5.39 -2.03 -4.25
C GLU A 40 3.91 -1.94 -3.89
N VAL A 41 3.50 -0.77 -3.43
CA VAL A 41 2.12 -0.50 -3.05
C VAL A 41 1.62 0.59 -3.96
N SER A 42 0.64 0.28 -4.79
CA SER A 42 0.17 1.18 -5.84
C SER A 42 -1.30 1.48 -5.68
N GLU A 43 -1.64 2.75 -5.80
CA GLU A 43 -3.03 3.14 -6.03
C GLU A 43 -3.27 3.03 -7.53
N VAL A 44 -4.27 2.24 -7.94
CA VAL A 44 -4.56 2.02 -9.35
C VAL A 44 -5.99 2.41 -9.64
N THR A 45 -6.21 2.81 -10.88
CA THR A 45 -7.54 3.15 -11.37
C THR A 45 -8.36 1.88 -11.54
N ARG A 46 -9.65 2.06 -11.84
CA ARG A 46 -10.53 0.94 -12.12
C ARG A 46 -9.99 0.03 -13.22
N ASN A 47 -9.28 0.61 -14.19
CA ASN A 47 -8.70 -0.14 -15.29
C ASN A 47 -7.30 -0.68 -15.00
N GLY A 48 -6.83 -0.52 -13.76
CA GLY A 48 -5.55 -1.06 -13.37
C GLY A 48 -4.35 -0.19 -13.71
N VAL A 49 -4.58 1.08 -14.03
CA VAL A 49 -3.49 2.01 -14.36
C VAL A 49 -2.95 2.60 -13.07
N PRO A 50 -1.65 2.50 -12.80
CA PRO A 50 -1.10 3.07 -11.57
C PRO A 50 -1.20 4.59 -11.58
N VAL A 51 -1.66 5.13 -10.45
CA VAL A 51 -1.71 6.58 -10.23
C VAL A 51 -0.47 7.01 -9.45
N ARG A 52 -0.11 6.22 -8.46
CA ARG A 52 1.11 6.44 -7.68
C ARG A 52 1.54 5.11 -7.08
N THR A 53 2.83 4.99 -6.86
CA THR A 53 3.41 3.77 -6.30
C THR A 53 4.41 4.15 -5.22
N ALA A 54 4.28 3.50 -4.07
CA ALA A 54 5.29 3.59 -3.01
C ALA A 54 6.06 2.28 -3.01
N ARG A 55 7.39 2.37 -2.88
CA ARG A 55 8.25 1.20 -2.86
C ARG A 55 9.00 1.15 -1.55
N PHE A 56 9.07 -0.05 -0.99
CA PHE A 56 9.73 -0.29 0.28
C PHE A 56 10.68 -1.46 0.12
N MET A 57 11.82 -1.42 0.81
CA MET A 57 12.69 -2.58 0.87
C MET A 57 12.02 -3.64 1.72
N ALA A 58 11.83 -4.83 1.16
CA ALA A 58 11.11 -5.91 1.85
C ALA A 58 11.77 -6.25 3.18
N SER A 59 13.11 -6.18 3.23
CA SER A 59 13.85 -6.49 4.45
C SER A 59 13.60 -5.50 5.58
N ARG A 60 13.02 -4.35 5.29
CA ARG A 60 12.72 -3.34 6.29
C ARG A 60 11.25 -3.30 6.68
N VAL A 61 10.41 -4.06 6.01
CA VAL A 61 8.98 -4.06 6.31
C VAL A 61 8.75 -5.04 7.47
N ILE A 62 8.23 -4.51 8.57
CA ILE A 62 7.91 -5.31 9.75
C ILE A 62 6.51 -5.87 9.63
N ALA A 63 5.58 -5.05 9.16
CA ALA A 63 4.19 -5.45 9.05
C ALA A 63 3.54 -4.71 7.89
N LEU A 64 2.61 -5.37 7.23
CA LEU A 64 1.83 -4.80 6.15
C LEU A 64 0.40 -5.28 6.33
N VAL A 65 -0.54 -4.33 6.41
CA VAL A 65 -1.94 -4.64 6.62
C VAL A 65 -2.72 -4.12 5.44
N GLU A 66 -3.45 -5.00 4.79
CA GLU A 66 -4.31 -4.64 3.66
C GLU A 66 -5.74 -4.55 4.17
N CYS A 67 -6.36 -3.41 3.88
CA CYS A 67 -7.74 -3.15 4.28
C CYS A 67 -8.55 -2.88 3.01
N PRO A 68 -9.06 -3.93 2.37
CA PRO A 68 -9.83 -3.73 1.15
C PRO A 68 -11.16 -3.06 1.47
N PHE A 69 -11.62 -2.25 0.54
CA PHE A 69 -12.94 -1.63 0.66
C PHE A 69 -13.99 -2.73 0.62
N THR A 70 -14.91 -2.66 1.57
CA THR A 70 -16.02 -3.59 1.62
C THR A 70 -17.30 -2.77 1.55
N ALA A 71 -18.10 -3.01 0.51
CA ALA A 71 -19.40 -2.36 0.39
C ALA A 71 -20.35 -2.95 1.44
N GLN A 72 -21.03 -2.08 2.13
CA GLN A 72 -21.97 -2.47 3.17
C GLN A 72 -23.39 -2.21 2.73
#